data_178f1c40ce0716f20c35bd995ceb7080
#
_entry.id   178f1c40ce0716f20c35bd995ceb7080
#
_cell.length_a   1.000
_cell.length_b   1.000
_cell.length_c   1.000
_cell.angle_alpha   90.00
_cell.angle_beta   90.00
_cell.angle_gamma   90.00
#
_symmetry.space_group_name_H-M   'P 1'
#
loop_
_entity.id
_entity.type
_entity.pdbx_description
1 polymer ?
#
loop_
_entity_poly.entity_id
_entity_poly.type
_entity_poly.pdbx_seq_one_letter_code
_entity_poly.pdbx_strand_id
1 'polypeptide(L)'
;MAAKKEFILIINDKPGVLEKRKEIRPQHLAAMKPLIAAGKVVAGGAQVSTHPPEGQFPDAKGSVIIYAVENLEEAKEFVKNDPYTVNGVWDIDTANFIPYISAVREPLN
;
A
#
# COMPACT_ATOMS: atom_id res chain seq x y z
N MET A 1 -6.22 18.95 -18.27
CA MET A 1 -5.67 17.84 -17.49
C MET A 1 -6.45 17.72 -16.19
N ALA A 2 -7.00 16.53 -15.92
CA ALA A 2 -7.75 16.34 -14.70
C ALA A 2 -6.79 16.37 -13.48
N ALA A 3 -7.21 17.00 -12.39
CA ALA A 3 -6.45 16.99 -11.17
C ALA A 3 -6.44 15.57 -10.59
N LYS A 4 -5.31 15.14 -10.08
CA LYS A 4 -5.21 13.86 -9.40
C LYS A 4 -5.98 13.89 -8.09
N LYS A 5 -6.63 12.79 -7.77
CA LYS A 5 -7.37 12.61 -6.53
C LYS A 5 -6.63 11.60 -5.67
N GLU A 6 -6.50 11.90 -4.39
CA GLU A 6 -5.81 10.99 -3.48
C GLU A 6 -6.79 10.12 -2.72
N PHE A 7 -6.40 8.88 -2.56
CA PHE A 7 -7.14 7.90 -1.76
C PHE A 7 -6.16 7.18 -0.84
N ILE A 8 -6.52 7.11 0.43
CA ILE A 8 -5.77 6.30 1.38
C ILE A 8 -6.35 4.90 1.34
N LEU A 9 -5.51 3.93 1.01
CA LEU A 9 -5.86 2.52 1.15
C LEU A 9 -5.44 2.04 2.53
N ILE A 10 -6.37 1.43 3.23
CA ILE A 10 -6.09 0.64 4.42
C ILE A 10 -6.56 -0.77 4.09
N ILE A 11 -5.65 -1.74 4.13
CA ILE A 11 -5.96 -3.11 3.78
C ILE A 11 -5.26 -4.05 4.77
N ASN A 12 -5.96 -5.11 5.17
CA ASN A 12 -5.41 -6.11 6.08
C ASN A 12 -4.84 -7.28 5.32
N ASP A 13 -3.82 -7.90 5.89
CA ASP A 13 -3.33 -9.19 5.41
C ASP A 13 -4.30 -10.29 5.82
N LYS A 14 -4.30 -11.38 5.05
CA LYS A 14 -4.98 -12.61 5.48
C LYS A 14 -4.29 -13.17 6.71
N PRO A 15 -5.01 -13.93 7.56
CA PRO A 15 -4.39 -14.55 8.72
C PRO A 15 -3.25 -15.51 8.34
N GLY A 16 -2.18 -15.51 9.13
CA GLY A 16 -1.11 -16.51 9.00
C GLY A 16 -0.21 -16.37 7.78
N VAL A 17 -0.10 -15.18 7.20
CA VAL A 17 0.66 -14.99 5.96
C VAL A 17 1.96 -14.19 6.15
N LEU A 18 2.43 -13.99 7.38
CA LEU A 18 3.61 -13.16 7.60
C LEU A 18 4.84 -13.64 6.82
N GLU A 19 5.11 -14.93 6.79
CA GLU A 19 6.25 -15.46 6.04
C GLU A 19 6.04 -15.28 4.52
N LYS A 20 4.83 -15.50 4.03
CA LYS A 20 4.51 -15.26 2.63
C LYS A 20 4.67 -13.79 2.29
N ARG A 21 4.25 -12.88 3.18
CA ARG A 21 4.44 -11.44 2.98
C ARG A 21 5.91 -11.10 2.80
N LYS A 22 6.78 -11.66 3.63
CA LYS A 22 8.24 -11.46 3.49
C LYS A 22 8.74 -11.96 2.15
N GLU A 23 8.28 -13.13 1.72
CA GLU A 23 8.68 -13.75 0.47
C GLU A 23 8.25 -12.90 -0.75
N ILE A 24 7.03 -12.37 -0.72
CA ILE A 24 6.45 -11.62 -1.84
C ILE A 24 6.88 -10.14 -1.84
N ARG A 25 7.38 -9.62 -0.72
CA ARG A 25 7.72 -8.20 -0.59
C ARG A 25 8.60 -7.65 -1.72
N PRO A 26 9.66 -8.34 -2.19
CA PRO A 26 10.45 -7.82 -3.30
C PRO A 26 9.63 -7.61 -4.58
N GLN A 27 8.68 -8.49 -4.86
CA GLN A 27 7.81 -8.36 -6.04
C GLN A 27 6.85 -7.18 -5.87
N HIS A 28 6.30 -6.99 -4.67
CA HIS A 28 5.44 -5.86 -4.36
C HIS A 28 6.18 -4.54 -4.55
N LEU A 29 7.40 -4.42 -4.01
CA LEU A 29 8.20 -3.21 -4.16
C LEU A 29 8.58 -2.95 -5.61
N ALA A 30 8.89 -4.00 -6.38
CA ALA A 30 9.17 -3.86 -7.80
C ALA A 30 7.96 -3.34 -8.57
N ALA A 31 6.75 -3.81 -8.24
CA ALA A 31 5.52 -3.35 -8.86
C ALA A 31 5.20 -1.89 -8.50
N MET A 32 5.61 -1.44 -7.31
CA MET A 32 5.41 -0.06 -6.87
C MET A 32 6.30 0.95 -7.60
N LYS A 33 7.49 0.55 -8.03
CA LYS A 33 8.46 1.48 -8.64
C LYS A 33 7.89 2.31 -9.80
N PRO A 34 7.24 1.72 -10.81
CA PRO A 34 6.68 2.54 -11.89
C PRO A 34 5.55 3.46 -11.42
N LEU A 35 4.78 3.05 -10.42
CA LEU A 35 3.72 3.88 -9.86
C LEU A 35 4.29 5.07 -9.09
N ILE A 36 5.37 4.85 -8.34
CA ILE A 36 6.07 5.92 -7.64
C ILE A 36 6.66 6.90 -8.66
N ALA A 37 7.33 6.39 -9.69
CA ALA A 37 7.93 7.23 -10.72
C ALA A 37 6.87 8.06 -11.47
N ALA A 38 5.67 7.52 -11.67
CA ALA A 38 4.57 8.22 -12.32
C ALA A 38 3.81 9.16 -11.37
N GLY A 39 4.18 9.21 -10.09
CA GLY A 39 3.49 10.04 -9.10
C GLY A 39 2.13 9.49 -8.68
N LYS A 40 1.87 8.22 -8.94
CA LYS A 40 0.58 7.59 -8.62
C LYS A 40 0.56 6.95 -7.23
N VAL A 41 1.72 6.74 -6.63
CA VAL A 41 1.87 6.35 -5.23
C VAL A 41 2.74 7.39 -4.56
N VAL A 42 2.23 8.03 -3.52
CA VAL A 42 2.94 9.13 -2.84
C VAL A 42 3.41 8.77 -1.44
N ALA A 43 2.87 7.72 -0.85
CA ALA A 43 3.33 7.20 0.43
C ALA A 43 2.86 5.75 0.56
N GLY A 44 3.59 4.96 1.32
CA GLY A 44 3.18 3.59 1.60
C GLY A 44 3.99 2.98 2.73
N GLY A 45 3.38 2.07 3.45
CA GLY A 45 4.02 1.38 4.55
C GLY A 45 3.17 0.26 5.10
N ALA A 46 3.71 -0.43 6.09
CA ALA A 46 3.06 -1.55 6.72
C ALA A 46 2.33 -1.13 8.00
N GLN A 47 1.18 -1.76 8.24
CA GLN A 47 0.53 -1.69 9.54
C GLN A 47 1.19 -2.72 10.46
N VAL A 48 1.55 -2.31 11.67
CA VAL A 48 2.18 -3.19 12.65
C VAL A 48 1.41 -3.10 13.98
N SER A 49 1.49 -4.17 14.80
CA SER A 49 0.84 -4.13 16.12
C SER A 49 1.52 -3.13 17.04
N THR A 50 2.85 -3.13 17.02
CA THR A 50 3.69 -2.21 17.76
C THR A 50 4.95 -2.00 16.94
N HIS A 51 5.65 -0.89 17.16
CA HIS A 51 6.93 -0.69 16.48
C HIS A 51 7.93 -1.72 16.97
N PRO A 52 8.58 -2.46 16.05
CA PRO A 52 9.56 -3.47 16.47
C PRO A 52 10.82 -2.81 17.01
N PRO A 53 11.58 -3.52 17.85
CA PRO A 53 12.93 -3.08 18.20
C PRO A 53 13.77 -2.88 16.95
N GLU A 54 14.73 -1.97 17.03
CA GLU A 54 15.62 -1.69 15.92
C GLU A 54 16.29 -2.95 15.39
N GLY A 55 16.32 -3.11 14.07
CA GLY A 55 16.94 -4.26 13.41
C GLY A 55 16.05 -5.50 13.32
N GLN A 56 14.87 -5.49 13.91
CA GLN A 56 13.95 -6.61 13.79
C GLN A 56 12.95 -6.39 12.67
N PHE A 57 12.54 -7.49 12.01
CA PHE A 57 11.51 -7.41 10.98
C PHE A 57 10.16 -7.14 11.64
N PRO A 58 9.38 -6.21 11.10
CA PRO A 58 8.08 -5.87 11.71
C PRO A 58 7.06 -7.01 11.60
N ASP A 59 6.22 -7.12 12.62
CA ASP A 59 5.05 -8.00 12.60
C ASP A 59 3.93 -7.30 11.84
N ALA A 60 4.03 -7.32 10.52
CA ALA A 60 3.12 -6.61 9.64
C ALA A 60 1.77 -7.33 9.55
N LYS A 61 0.70 -6.56 9.64
CA LYS A 61 -0.68 -7.06 9.59
C LYS A 61 -1.46 -6.53 8.41
N GLY A 62 -0.87 -5.67 7.63
CA GLY A 62 -1.54 -5.05 6.51
C GLY A 62 -0.69 -3.91 5.96
N SER A 63 -1.31 -3.08 5.16
CA SER A 63 -0.62 -1.95 4.51
C SER A 63 -1.47 -0.70 4.55
N VAL A 64 -0.79 0.45 4.44
CA VAL A 64 -1.43 1.75 4.20
C VAL A 64 -0.70 2.36 3.02
N ILE A 65 -1.44 2.76 1.99
CA ILE A 65 -0.86 3.37 0.79
C ILE A 65 -1.71 4.58 0.42
N ILE A 66 -1.05 5.66 0.00
CA ILE A 66 -1.76 6.81 -0.57
C ILE A 66 -1.52 6.79 -2.08
N TYR A 67 -2.60 6.58 -2.84
CA TYR A 67 -2.60 6.65 -4.30
C TYR A 67 -3.04 8.03 -4.75
N ALA A 68 -2.37 8.58 -5.77
CA ALA A 68 -2.76 9.83 -6.44
C ALA A 68 -3.15 9.48 -7.87
N VAL A 69 -4.44 9.43 -8.15
CA VAL A 69 -5.01 8.84 -9.36
C VAL A 69 -6.13 9.71 -9.92
N GLU A 70 -6.61 9.36 -11.11
CA GLU A 70 -7.71 10.12 -11.73
C GLU A 70 -9.06 9.79 -11.10
N ASN A 71 -9.26 8.55 -10.65
CA ASN A 71 -10.51 8.11 -10.04
C ASN A 71 -10.27 6.88 -9.17
N LEU A 72 -11.29 6.52 -8.40
CA LEU A 72 -11.22 5.38 -7.48
C LEU A 72 -10.96 4.06 -8.20
N GLU A 73 -11.51 3.89 -9.40
CA GLU A 73 -11.36 2.64 -10.14
C GLU A 73 -9.90 2.37 -10.49
N GLU A 74 -9.13 3.39 -10.79
CA GLU A 74 -7.70 3.25 -11.07
C GLU A 74 -6.96 2.72 -9.83
N ALA A 75 -7.26 3.27 -8.65
CA ALA A 75 -6.66 2.80 -7.40
C ALA A 75 -7.03 1.35 -7.12
N LYS A 76 -8.29 0.98 -7.35
CA LYS A 76 -8.75 -0.40 -7.15
C LYS A 76 -8.04 -1.37 -8.08
N GLU A 77 -7.78 -0.97 -9.32
CA GLU A 77 -7.04 -1.81 -10.27
C GLU A 77 -5.61 -2.05 -9.82
N PHE A 78 -4.94 -1.03 -9.29
CA PHE A 78 -3.60 -1.22 -8.74
C PHE A 78 -3.58 -2.22 -7.60
N VAL A 79 -4.55 -2.14 -6.70
CA VAL A 79 -4.63 -3.06 -5.56
C VAL A 79 -4.94 -4.49 -6.02
N LYS A 80 -5.86 -4.64 -6.96
CA LYS A 80 -6.24 -5.94 -7.51
C LYS A 80 -5.04 -6.65 -8.16
N ASN A 81 -4.19 -5.90 -8.83
CA ASN A 81 -3.06 -6.45 -9.58
C ASN A 81 -1.75 -6.47 -8.80
N ASP A 82 -1.73 -5.95 -7.57
CA ASP A 82 -0.52 -5.96 -6.77
C ASP A 82 -0.11 -7.39 -6.41
N PRO A 83 1.19 -7.71 -6.43
CA PRO A 83 1.65 -9.04 -6.05
C PRO A 83 1.16 -9.53 -4.69
N TYR A 84 0.96 -8.63 -3.74
CA TYR A 84 0.39 -9.02 -2.44
C TYR A 84 -1.04 -9.56 -2.59
N THR A 85 -1.85 -8.97 -3.46
CA THR A 85 -3.20 -9.47 -3.71
C THR A 85 -3.16 -10.77 -4.49
N VAL A 86 -2.39 -10.80 -5.57
CA VAL A 86 -2.31 -11.95 -6.47
C VAL A 86 -1.81 -13.20 -5.73
N ASN A 87 -0.90 -13.03 -4.78
CA ASN A 87 -0.30 -14.15 -4.06
C ASN A 87 -0.96 -14.43 -2.70
N GLY A 88 -2.11 -13.82 -2.44
CA GLY A 88 -2.90 -14.17 -1.25
C GLY A 88 -2.38 -13.61 0.07
N VAL A 89 -1.61 -12.52 0.04
CA VAL A 89 -1.17 -11.82 1.25
C VAL A 89 -2.23 -10.83 1.70
N TRP A 90 -2.62 -9.90 0.82
CA TRP A 90 -3.69 -8.94 1.12
C TRP A 90 -5.05 -9.60 1.04
N ASP A 91 -5.89 -9.29 2.01
CA ASP A 91 -7.30 -9.66 1.98
C ASP A 91 -8.08 -8.51 1.34
N ILE A 92 -8.37 -8.65 0.05
CA ILE A 92 -8.98 -7.58 -0.74
C ILE A 92 -10.37 -7.20 -0.21
N ASP A 93 -11.05 -8.11 0.47
CA ASP A 93 -12.37 -7.83 1.05
C ASP A 93 -12.28 -6.82 2.20
N THR A 94 -11.10 -6.63 2.76
CA THR A 94 -10.88 -5.64 3.82
C THR A 94 -10.41 -4.29 3.30
N ALA A 95 -10.22 -4.14 1.98
CA ALA A 95 -9.72 -2.90 1.40
C ALA A 95 -10.67 -1.75 1.67
N ASN A 96 -10.16 -0.70 2.28
CA ASN A 96 -10.90 0.53 2.54
C ASN A 96 -10.19 1.67 1.82
N PHE A 97 -10.86 2.30 0.86
CA PHE A 97 -10.33 3.42 0.10
C PHE A 97 -10.97 4.70 0.63
N ILE A 98 -10.18 5.56 1.25
CA ILE A 98 -10.65 6.79 1.88
C ILE A 98 -10.28 7.97 0.98
N PRO A 99 -11.26 8.71 0.43
CA PRO A 99 -10.96 9.96 -0.26
C PRO A 99 -10.22 10.91 0.68
N TYR A 100 -9.15 11.52 0.18
CA TYR A 100 -8.22 12.24 1.03
C TYR A 100 -7.75 13.52 0.34
N ILE A 101 -7.65 14.59 1.10
CA ILE A 101 -7.09 15.86 0.66
C ILE A 101 -5.94 16.19 1.60
N SER A 102 -4.72 16.18 1.07
CA SER A 102 -3.53 16.48 1.86
C SER A 102 -3.50 17.95 2.25
N ALA A 103 -3.33 18.22 3.53
CA ALA A 103 -3.18 19.59 4.05
C ALA A 103 -1.72 19.88 4.44
N VAL A 104 -0.99 18.86 4.86
CA VAL A 104 0.42 19.00 5.24
C VAL A 104 1.19 17.86 4.57
N ARG A 105 2.25 18.22 3.87
CA ARG A 105 3.12 17.23 3.21
C ARG A 105 4.54 17.77 3.15
N GLU A 106 5.42 17.17 3.97
CA GLU A 106 6.83 17.53 4.00
C GLU A 106 7.64 16.34 3.47
N PRO A 107 8.58 16.54 2.53
CA PRO A 107 9.44 15.44 2.10
C PRO A 107 10.38 15.02 3.24
N LEU A 108 10.65 13.72 3.31
CA LEU A 108 11.65 13.19 4.22
C LEU A 108 13.04 13.40 3.63
N ASN A 109 13.95 13.86 4.45
CA ASN A 109 15.34 14.10 4.03
C ASN A 109 16.27 13.04 4.56
#